data_30547678b0fc5733bafbd3673fd36ee3
#
_entry.id   30547678b0fc5733bafbd3673fd36ee3
#
_cell.length_a   1.000
_cell.length_b   1.000
_cell.length_c   1.000
_cell.angle_alpha   90.00
_cell.angle_beta   90.00
_cell.angle_gamma   90.00
#
_symmetry.space_group_name_H-M   'P 1'
#
loop_
_entity.id
_entity.type
_entity.pdbx_description
1 polymer ?
#
loop_
_entity_poly.entity_id
_entity_poly.type
_entity_poly.pdbx_seq_one_letter_code
_entity_poly.pdbx_strand_id
1 'polypeptide(L)'
;DRSSAASDVYKRQVQAIPKSERAELAVDLATQAGADEIIAWQADRCVSKWDAKKAPKALGKWESAALAAAKQSRRTRIPAVRGPLTTRQLCEEIAGAGALVLHEDATVRLKDLDDLDASETIYLLVGPEGGIGEEELAQLTAAGATAIKLGPEVLRTASASMVALASIGTLTSRW
;
A
#
# COMPACT_ATOMS: atom_id res chain seq x y z
N ASP A 1 -21.25 -2.92 -23.35
CA ASP A 1 -20.66 -4.17 -22.87
C ASP A 1 -19.20 -3.91 -22.49
N ARG A 2 -18.95 -3.71 -21.19
CA ARG A 2 -17.60 -3.51 -20.65
C ARG A 2 -16.91 -4.84 -20.32
N SER A 3 -17.22 -5.89 -21.04
CA SER A 3 -16.70 -7.23 -20.76
C SER A 3 -15.38 -7.56 -21.47
N SER A 4 -14.83 -6.65 -22.26
CA SER A 4 -13.43 -6.77 -22.66
C SER A 4 -12.60 -6.01 -21.61
N ALA A 5 -12.39 -6.64 -20.49
CA ALA A 5 -11.53 -6.16 -19.47
C ALA A 5 -10.11 -6.00 -20.01
N ALA A 6 -9.75 -4.81 -20.43
CA ALA A 6 -8.41 -4.35 -20.15
C ALA A 6 -8.25 -4.66 -18.65
N SER A 7 -7.32 -5.52 -18.29
CA SER A 7 -7.18 -5.97 -16.92
C SER A 7 -6.93 -4.74 -16.06
N ASP A 8 -7.91 -4.37 -15.26
CA ASP A 8 -7.74 -3.27 -14.32
C ASP A 8 -6.48 -3.52 -13.50
N VAL A 9 -5.63 -2.50 -13.39
CA VAL A 9 -4.40 -2.61 -12.61
C VAL A 9 -4.73 -3.06 -11.18
N TYR A 10 -4.19 -4.21 -10.80
CA TYR A 10 -4.37 -4.75 -9.46
C TYR A 10 -3.48 -3.99 -8.47
N LYS A 11 -4.09 -3.39 -7.46
CA LYS A 11 -3.40 -2.51 -6.49
C LYS A 11 -3.18 -3.23 -5.18
N ARG A 12 -1.92 -3.52 -4.87
CA ARG A 12 -1.49 -4.07 -3.59
C ARG A 12 -0.96 -2.98 -2.69
N GLN A 13 -1.74 -2.63 -1.69
CA GLN A 13 -1.33 -1.68 -0.67
C GLN A 13 -0.46 -2.38 0.36
N VAL A 14 0.82 -2.04 0.40
CA VAL A 14 1.76 -2.48 1.43
C VAL A 14 1.80 -1.41 2.52
N GLN A 15 1.15 -1.71 3.62
CA GLN A 15 1.01 -0.79 4.74
C GLN A 15 1.96 -1.16 5.87
N ALA A 16 2.96 -0.33 6.12
CA ALA A 16 3.76 -0.49 7.34
C ALA A 16 2.83 -0.39 8.55
N ILE A 17 2.99 -1.29 9.49
CA ILE A 17 2.10 -1.41 10.66
C ILE A 17 2.09 -0.07 11.42
N PRO A 18 0.96 0.67 11.40
CA PRO A 18 0.87 1.94 12.11
C PRO A 18 0.74 1.71 13.61
N LYS A 19 0.84 2.79 14.37
CA LYS A 19 0.44 2.75 15.78
C LYS A 19 -0.99 2.23 15.88
N SER A 20 -1.26 1.42 16.90
CA SER A 20 -2.49 0.63 17.02
C SER A 20 -3.79 1.40 16.83
N GLU A 21 -3.85 2.63 17.31
CA GLU A 21 -5.02 3.51 17.19
C GLU A 21 -5.36 3.96 15.77
N ARG A 22 -4.42 3.81 14.82
CA ARG A 22 -4.58 4.23 13.42
C ARG A 22 -4.57 3.10 12.41
N ALA A 23 -4.31 1.89 12.86
CA ALA A 23 -4.16 0.74 11.97
C ALA A 23 -5.45 0.43 11.20
N GLU A 24 -6.57 0.35 11.89
CA GLU A 24 -7.87 0.05 11.28
C GLU A 24 -8.34 1.18 10.37
N LEU A 25 -8.05 2.44 10.72
CA LEU A 25 -8.33 3.59 9.85
C LEU A 25 -7.54 3.50 8.54
N ALA A 26 -6.27 3.12 8.57
CA ALA A 26 -5.48 2.96 7.36
C ALA A 26 -6.08 1.90 6.43
N VAL A 27 -6.52 0.78 6.97
CA VAL A 27 -7.18 -0.29 6.22
C VAL A 27 -8.52 0.17 5.64
N ASP A 28 -9.32 0.87 6.42
CA ASP A 28 -10.61 1.42 6.00
C ASP A 28 -10.42 2.37 4.80
N LEU A 29 -9.54 3.35 4.92
CA LEU A 29 -9.30 4.34 3.86
C LEU A 29 -8.70 3.70 2.60
N ALA A 30 -7.77 2.75 2.74
CA ALA A 30 -7.20 2.03 1.61
C ALA A 30 -8.28 1.21 0.86
N THR A 31 -9.17 0.58 1.60
CA THR A 31 -10.29 -0.17 1.03
C THR A 31 -11.23 0.75 0.25
N GLN A 32 -11.63 1.88 0.82
CA GLN A 32 -12.47 2.88 0.13
C GLN A 32 -11.81 3.39 -1.15
N ALA A 33 -10.50 3.59 -1.14
CA ALA A 33 -9.75 4.09 -2.29
C ALA A 33 -9.39 3.02 -3.34
N GLY A 34 -9.88 1.80 -3.16
CA GLY A 34 -9.81 0.76 -4.18
C GLY A 34 -8.61 -0.18 -4.09
N ALA A 35 -7.98 -0.35 -2.93
CA ALA A 35 -6.98 -1.40 -2.75
C ALA A 35 -7.61 -2.78 -3.01
N ASP A 36 -6.93 -3.61 -3.79
CA ASP A 36 -7.37 -4.98 -4.07
C ASP A 36 -6.81 -5.97 -3.05
N GLU A 37 -5.66 -5.64 -2.48
CA GLU A 37 -5.00 -6.40 -1.43
C GLU A 37 -4.31 -5.46 -0.45
N ILE A 38 -4.30 -5.81 0.82
CA ILE A 38 -3.62 -5.07 1.88
C ILE A 38 -2.63 -5.99 2.56
N ILE A 39 -1.37 -5.61 2.53
CA ILE A 39 -0.26 -6.37 3.09
C ILE A 39 0.30 -5.62 4.29
N ALA A 40 0.27 -6.24 5.46
CA ALA A 40 0.92 -5.69 6.64
C ALA A 40 2.45 -5.83 6.50
N TRP A 41 3.17 -4.74 6.70
CA TRP A 41 4.63 -4.70 6.59
C TRP A 41 5.25 -4.32 7.93
N GLN A 42 6.10 -5.19 8.44
CA GLN A 42 6.90 -4.94 9.63
C GLN A 42 8.17 -4.19 9.23
N ALA A 43 8.03 -2.87 8.98
CA ALA A 43 9.16 -2.00 8.66
C ALA A 43 10.04 -1.75 9.91
N ASP A 44 11.29 -1.36 9.69
CA ASP A 44 12.28 -1.20 10.76
C ASP A 44 11.84 -0.21 11.84
N ARG A 45 11.19 0.90 11.43
CA ARG A 45 10.76 1.96 12.34
C ARG A 45 9.32 1.84 12.83
N CYS A 46 8.66 0.70 12.59
CA CYS A 46 7.36 0.44 13.19
C CYS A 46 7.47 0.37 14.71
N VAL A 47 6.67 1.18 15.40
CA VAL A 47 6.57 1.14 16.87
C VAL A 47 5.88 -0.14 17.31
N SER A 48 4.79 -0.51 16.63
CA SER A 48 4.08 -1.76 16.89
C SER A 48 4.80 -2.94 16.25
N LYS A 49 5.09 -3.96 17.06
CA LYS A 49 5.69 -5.21 16.62
C LYS A 49 4.66 -6.33 16.68
N TRP A 50 4.48 -7.02 15.57
CA TRP A 50 3.59 -8.18 15.48
C TRP A 50 4.41 -9.46 15.53
N ASP A 51 4.53 -10.04 16.71
CA ASP A 51 5.11 -11.37 16.89
C ASP A 51 4.12 -12.48 16.43
N ALA A 52 4.57 -13.72 16.45
CA ALA A 52 3.76 -14.87 16.04
C ALA A 52 2.46 -15.02 16.83
N LYS A 53 2.42 -14.56 18.08
CA LYS A 53 1.23 -14.62 18.93
C LYS A 53 0.25 -13.51 18.64
N LYS A 54 0.75 -12.29 18.39
CA LYS A 54 -0.05 -11.09 18.19
C LYS A 54 -0.60 -10.97 16.76
N ALA A 55 0.17 -11.41 15.77
CA ALA A 55 -0.15 -11.22 14.36
C ALA A 55 -1.52 -11.78 13.94
N PRO A 56 -1.95 -13.00 14.30
CA PRO A 56 -3.25 -13.51 13.89
C PRO A 56 -4.42 -12.66 14.35
N LYS A 57 -4.39 -12.18 15.59
CA LYS A 57 -5.45 -11.32 16.15
C LYS A 57 -5.46 -9.95 15.47
N ALA A 58 -4.30 -9.36 15.24
CA ALA A 58 -4.18 -8.06 14.58
C ALA A 58 -4.64 -8.14 13.13
N LEU A 59 -4.28 -9.18 12.38
CA LEU A 59 -4.77 -9.42 11.03
C LEU A 59 -6.28 -9.60 10.99
N GLY A 60 -6.86 -10.30 11.96
CA GLY A 60 -8.32 -10.44 12.07
C GLY A 60 -9.04 -9.11 12.21
N LYS A 61 -8.46 -8.16 12.94
CA LYS A 61 -8.99 -6.79 13.04
C LYS A 61 -8.89 -6.04 11.72
N TRP A 62 -7.81 -6.20 10.99
CA TRP A 62 -7.65 -5.61 9.66
C TRP A 62 -8.63 -6.20 8.65
N GLU A 63 -8.83 -7.51 8.67
CA GLU A 63 -9.83 -8.17 7.83
C GLU A 63 -11.25 -7.65 8.11
N SER A 64 -11.60 -7.49 9.38
CA SER A 64 -12.90 -6.94 9.79
C SER A 64 -13.07 -5.49 9.32
N ALA A 65 -12.04 -4.66 9.43
CA ALA A 65 -12.04 -3.28 8.95
C ALA A 65 -12.20 -3.22 7.42
N ALA A 66 -11.50 -4.08 6.68
CA ALA A 66 -11.62 -4.18 5.22
C ALA A 66 -13.04 -4.61 4.80
N LEU A 67 -13.61 -5.60 5.47
CA LEU A 67 -14.98 -6.05 5.21
C LEU A 67 -16.00 -4.92 5.43
N ALA A 68 -15.93 -4.24 6.57
CA ALA A 68 -16.84 -3.13 6.89
C ALA A 68 -16.72 -1.99 5.89
N ALA A 69 -15.49 -1.61 5.53
CA ALA A 69 -15.24 -0.56 4.56
C ALA A 69 -15.71 -0.93 3.14
N ALA A 70 -15.51 -2.18 2.73
CA ALA A 70 -15.98 -2.68 1.43
C ALA A 70 -17.51 -2.63 1.33
N LYS A 71 -18.23 -3.01 2.37
CA LYS A 71 -19.69 -2.91 2.43
C LYS A 71 -20.17 -1.46 2.37
N GLN A 72 -19.58 -0.59 3.16
CA GLN A 72 -19.95 0.82 3.24
C GLN A 72 -19.68 1.55 1.92
N SER A 73 -18.59 1.25 1.25
CA SER A 73 -18.20 1.82 -0.05
C SER A 73 -18.83 1.11 -1.25
N ARG A 74 -19.70 0.15 -1.03
CA ARG A 74 -20.41 -0.63 -2.06
C ARG A 74 -19.49 -1.35 -3.04
N ARG A 75 -18.37 -1.83 -2.54
CA ARG A 75 -17.45 -2.62 -3.35
C ARG A 75 -18.00 -4.04 -3.58
N THR A 76 -17.74 -4.58 -4.75
CA THR A 76 -18.10 -5.97 -5.11
C THR A 76 -17.09 -6.99 -4.59
N ARG A 77 -15.89 -6.54 -4.23
CA ARG A 77 -14.82 -7.39 -3.69
C ARG A 77 -14.29 -6.81 -2.39
N ILE A 78 -13.95 -7.70 -1.48
CA ILE A 78 -13.29 -7.37 -0.21
C ILE A 78 -11.79 -7.55 -0.44
N PRO A 79 -10.93 -6.56 -0.10
CA PRO A 79 -9.49 -6.74 -0.20
C PRO A 79 -9.02 -7.95 0.61
N ALA A 80 -8.14 -8.75 0.04
CA ALA A 80 -7.43 -9.76 0.82
C ALA A 80 -6.46 -9.06 1.77
N VAL A 81 -6.33 -9.58 2.99
CA VAL A 81 -5.43 -9.05 4.02
C VAL A 81 -4.47 -10.14 4.43
N ARG A 82 -3.17 -9.87 4.40
CA ARG A 82 -2.13 -10.82 4.76
C ARG A 82 -0.88 -10.17 5.35
N GLY A 83 0.03 -10.98 5.80
CA GLY A 83 1.29 -10.58 6.43
C GLY A 83 1.35 -11.04 7.89
N PRO A 84 2.21 -10.44 8.72
CA PRO A 84 3.14 -9.38 8.36
C PRO A 84 4.33 -9.92 7.53
N LEU A 85 4.80 -9.10 6.60
CA LEU A 85 6.04 -9.34 5.87
C LEU A 85 7.17 -8.53 6.49
N THR A 86 8.36 -9.12 6.56
CA THR A 86 9.59 -8.38 6.81
C THR A 86 9.99 -7.61 5.56
N THR A 87 10.88 -6.62 5.68
CA THR A 87 11.42 -5.90 4.52
C THR A 87 12.11 -6.84 3.54
N ARG A 88 12.83 -7.84 4.03
CA ARG A 88 13.45 -8.86 3.17
C ARG A 88 12.42 -9.64 2.36
N GLN A 89 11.36 -10.13 3.01
CA GLN A 89 10.28 -10.85 2.34
C GLN A 89 9.57 -9.96 1.32
N LEU A 90 9.35 -8.70 1.67
CA LEU A 90 8.76 -7.72 0.77
C LEU A 90 9.64 -7.49 -0.48
N CYS A 91 10.95 -7.35 -0.29
CA CYS A 91 11.90 -7.22 -1.40
C CYS A 91 11.86 -8.42 -2.35
N GLU A 92 11.75 -9.63 -1.81
CA GLU A 92 11.62 -10.84 -2.63
C GLU A 92 10.32 -10.82 -3.45
N GLU A 93 9.24 -10.35 -2.86
CA GLU A 93 7.92 -10.33 -3.50
C GLU A 93 7.80 -9.26 -4.58
N ILE A 94 8.35 -8.07 -4.39
CA ILE A 94 8.29 -6.97 -5.36
C ILE A 94 9.30 -7.10 -6.49
N ALA A 95 10.24 -8.03 -6.41
CA ALA A 95 11.23 -8.24 -7.44
C ALA A 95 10.58 -8.54 -8.79
N GLY A 96 10.86 -7.71 -9.80
CA GLY A 96 10.27 -7.83 -11.13
C GLY A 96 8.83 -7.36 -11.27
N ALA A 97 8.22 -6.81 -10.21
CA ALA A 97 6.90 -6.21 -10.22
C ALA A 97 6.98 -4.67 -10.22
N GLY A 98 5.92 -3.99 -10.63
CA GLY A 98 5.81 -2.54 -10.47
C GLY A 98 5.61 -2.20 -8.99
N ALA A 99 6.59 -1.53 -8.39
CA ALA A 99 6.53 -1.14 -6.98
C ALA A 99 6.87 0.34 -6.81
N LEU A 100 6.04 1.03 -6.05
CA LEU A 100 6.19 2.44 -5.72
C LEU A 100 6.31 2.58 -4.21
N VAL A 101 7.31 3.30 -3.74
CA VAL A 101 7.47 3.60 -2.31
C VAL A 101 7.32 5.09 -2.08
N LEU A 102 6.36 5.47 -1.23
CA LEU A 102 6.16 6.88 -0.87
C LEU A 102 7.28 7.32 0.06
N HIS A 103 7.98 8.38 -0.33
CA HIS A 103 9.07 8.95 0.45
C HIS A 103 9.13 10.47 0.28
N GLU A 104 9.29 11.19 1.39
CA GLU A 104 9.28 12.65 1.38
C GLU A 104 10.46 13.28 0.60
N ASP A 105 11.60 12.61 0.57
CA ASP A 105 12.80 13.07 -0.15
C ASP A 105 12.84 12.61 -1.61
N ALA A 106 11.81 11.92 -2.10
CA ALA A 106 11.75 11.50 -3.49
C ALA A 106 11.67 12.69 -4.43
N THR A 107 12.36 12.60 -5.56
CA THR A 107 12.35 13.64 -6.61
C THR A 107 11.32 13.35 -7.70
N VAL A 108 10.97 12.08 -7.88
CA VAL A 108 9.97 11.63 -8.87
C VAL A 108 8.57 11.80 -8.27
N ARG A 109 7.69 12.47 -9.01
CA ARG A 109 6.29 12.62 -8.60
C ARG A 109 5.44 11.54 -9.27
N LEU A 110 4.41 11.08 -8.56
CA LEU A 110 3.50 10.07 -9.10
C LEU A 110 2.91 10.50 -10.45
N LYS A 111 2.51 11.76 -10.59
CA LYS A 111 1.92 12.30 -11.81
C LYS A 111 2.87 12.33 -13.02
N ASP A 112 4.17 12.22 -12.79
CA ASP A 112 5.19 12.25 -13.84
C ASP A 112 5.64 10.83 -14.25
N LEU A 113 5.02 9.78 -13.68
CA LEU A 113 5.28 8.41 -14.08
C LEU A 113 4.52 8.09 -15.36
N ASP A 114 5.24 7.52 -16.32
CA ASP A 114 4.66 7.00 -17.54
C ASP A 114 4.19 5.55 -17.32
N ASP A 115 3.21 5.12 -18.09
CA ASP A 115 2.81 3.72 -18.24
C ASP A 115 2.38 2.98 -16.96
N LEU A 116 1.72 3.66 -16.03
CA LEU A 116 1.11 3.00 -14.86
C LEU A 116 0.11 1.90 -15.29
N ASP A 117 -0.58 2.09 -16.40
CA ASP A 117 -1.50 1.10 -16.97
C ASP A 117 -0.79 -0.12 -17.58
N ALA A 118 0.50 -0.02 -17.89
CA ALA A 118 1.26 -1.13 -18.45
C ALA A 118 1.56 -2.23 -17.43
N SER A 119 1.44 -1.93 -16.15
CA SER A 119 1.64 -2.89 -15.07
C SER A 119 0.34 -3.61 -14.73
N GLU A 120 0.34 -4.93 -14.75
CA GLU A 120 -0.82 -5.73 -14.30
C GLU A 120 -1.04 -5.58 -12.80
N THR A 121 0.02 -5.36 -12.04
CA THR A 121 0.00 -5.20 -10.59
C THR A 121 0.92 -4.06 -10.19
N ILE A 122 0.43 -3.20 -9.29
CA ILE A 122 1.22 -2.15 -8.66
C ILE A 122 1.25 -2.41 -7.14
N TYR A 123 2.46 -2.53 -6.60
CA TYR A 123 2.70 -2.48 -5.16
C TYR A 123 2.89 -1.03 -4.73
N LEU A 124 2.07 -0.56 -3.82
CA LEU A 124 2.20 0.76 -3.23
C LEU A 124 2.65 0.63 -1.78
N LEU A 125 3.88 1.04 -1.49
CA LEU A 125 4.49 0.92 -0.17
C LEU A 125 4.36 2.24 0.59
N VAL A 126 3.78 2.18 1.77
CA VAL A 126 3.62 3.31 2.68
C VAL A 126 4.32 2.99 4.00
N GLY A 127 5.28 3.81 4.38
CA GLY A 127 6.06 3.65 5.60
C GLY A 127 5.29 3.98 6.88
N PRO A 128 5.90 3.67 8.04
CA PRO A 128 5.32 3.99 9.34
C PRO A 128 5.48 5.48 9.67
N GLU A 129 4.93 5.91 10.78
CA GLU A 129 5.01 7.30 11.26
C GLU A 129 6.46 7.78 11.46
N GLY A 130 7.38 6.85 11.79
CA GLY A 130 8.81 7.11 11.90
C GLY A 130 9.56 7.21 10.58
N GLY A 131 8.85 7.04 9.45
CA GLY A 131 9.43 7.06 8.10
C GLY A 131 10.20 5.79 7.73
N ILE A 132 10.76 5.78 6.54
CA ILE A 132 11.60 4.71 6.02
C ILE A 132 13.05 5.19 6.07
N GLY A 133 13.93 4.45 6.76
CA GLY A 133 15.34 4.79 6.86
C GLY A 133 16.09 4.62 5.53
N GLU A 134 17.24 5.25 5.42
CA GLU A 134 18.05 5.22 4.19
C GLU A 134 18.44 3.79 3.77
N GLU A 135 18.83 2.96 4.72
CA GLU A 135 19.23 1.58 4.44
C GLU A 135 18.05 0.73 3.96
N GLU A 136 16.90 0.85 4.61
CA GLU A 136 15.68 0.14 4.23
C GLU A 136 15.18 0.61 2.86
N LEU A 137 15.21 1.92 2.60
CA LEU A 137 14.86 2.47 1.29
C LEU A 137 15.81 1.97 0.20
N ALA A 138 17.12 1.88 0.49
CA ALA A 138 18.10 1.33 -0.45
C ALA A 138 17.83 -0.14 -0.79
N GLN A 139 17.43 -0.95 0.19
CA GLN A 139 17.03 -2.35 -0.05
C GLN A 139 15.81 -2.43 -0.97
N LEU A 140 14.79 -1.62 -0.73
CA LEU A 140 13.57 -1.58 -1.54
C LEU A 140 13.86 -1.13 -2.97
N THR A 141 14.67 -0.09 -3.16
CA THR A 141 15.03 0.39 -4.51
C THR A 141 15.91 -0.59 -5.25
N ALA A 142 16.83 -1.28 -4.56
CA ALA A 142 17.62 -2.36 -5.15
C ALA A 142 16.75 -3.54 -5.61
N ALA A 143 15.62 -3.78 -4.93
CA ALA A 143 14.65 -4.80 -5.31
C ALA A 143 13.71 -4.37 -6.46
N GLY A 144 13.81 -3.11 -6.91
CA GLY A 144 13.06 -2.60 -8.05
C GLY A 144 11.99 -1.56 -7.71
N ALA A 145 11.83 -1.17 -6.45
CA ALA A 145 10.89 -0.11 -6.07
C ALA A 145 11.38 1.26 -6.54
N THR A 146 10.45 2.08 -7.00
CA THR A 146 10.71 3.49 -7.33
C THR A 146 10.19 4.38 -6.20
N ALA A 147 11.07 5.21 -5.64
CA ALA A 147 10.67 6.20 -4.66
C ALA A 147 9.93 7.34 -5.34
N ILE A 148 8.74 7.66 -4.84
CA ILE A 148 7.89 8.71 -5.39
C ILE A 148 7.35 9.61 -4.30
N LYS A 149 6.93 10.80 -4.69
CA LYS A 149 6.12 11.66 -3.83
C LYS A 149 4.82 12.07 -4.52
N LEU A 150 3.82 12.37 -3.71
CA LEU A 150 2.49 12.75 -4.18
C LEU A 150 2.41 14.26 -4.45
N GLY A 151 2.73 15.04 -3.47
CA GLY A 151 2.66 16.49 -3.49
C GLY A 151 3.65 17.10 -2.49
N PRO A 152 3.57 18.42 -2.26
CA PRO A 152 4.49 19.10 -1.35
C PRO A 152 4.20 18.83 0.14
N GLU A 153 2.97 18.43 0.46
CA GLU A 153 2.55 18.18 1.84
C GLU A 153 3.00 16.80 2.31
N VAL A 154 3.43 16.72 3.57
CA VAL A 154 3.68 15.45 4.24
C VAL A 154 2.37 14.92 4.78
N LEU A 155 1.91 13.80 4.24
CA LEU A 155 0.66 13.15 4.64
C LEU A 155 0.89 12.15 5.77
N ARG A 156 -0.06 12.02 6.66
CA ARG A 156 -0.06 10.95 7.65
C ARG A 156 -0.19 9.60 6.94
N THR A 157 0.40 8.56 7.51
CA THR A 157 0.45 7.21 6.94
C THR A 157 -0.89 6.73 6.38
N ALA A 158 -1.98 6.84 7.16
CA ALA A 158 -3.31 6.41 6.71
C ALA A 158 -3.84 7.24 5.54
N SER A 159 -3.62 8.55 5.55
CA SER A 159 -4.04 9.45 4.47
C SER A 159 -3.20 9.27 3.22
N ALA A 160 -1.92 9.02 3.37
CA ALA A 160 -0.99 8.84 2.25
C ALA A 160 -1.41 7.68 1.34
N SER A 161 -1.80 6.55 1.93
CA SER A 161 -2.27 5.39 1.16
C SER A 161 -3.53 5.70 0.36
N MET A 162 -4.51 6.35 0.99
CA MET A 162 -5.76 6.73 0.33
C MET A 162 -5.52 7.69 -0.84
N VAL A 163 -4.74 8.74 -0.63
CA VAL A 163 -4.41 9.73 -1.66
C VAL A 163 -3.66 9.09 -2.83
N ALA A 164 -2.67 8.25 -2.54
CA ALA A 164 -1.90 7.57 -3.58
C ALA A 164 -2.78 6.60 -4.40
N LEU A 165 -3.62 5.80 -3.74
CA LEU A 165 -4.52 4.87 -4.42
C LEU A 165 -5.54 5.60 -5.30
N ALA A 166 -6.11 6.70 -4.80
CA ALA A 166 -7.02 7.54 -5.57
C ALA A 166 -6.32 8.15 -6.80
N SER A 167 -5.10 8.64 -6.62
CA SER A 167 -4.30 9.20 -7.70
C SER A 167 -3.97 8.14 -8.77
N ILE A 168 -3.57 6.94 -8.36
CA ILE A 168 -3.36 5.82 -9.27
C ILE A 168 -4.66 5.48 -10.01
N GLY A 169 -5.79 5.50 -9.32
CA GLY A 169 -7.10 5.27 -9.93
C GLY A 169 -7.40 6.23 -11.07
N THR A 170 -7.13 7.53 -10.89
CA THR A 170 -7.37 8.56 -11.91
C THR A 170 -6.32 8.60 -13.01
N LEU A 171 -5.09 8.17 -12.74
CA LEU A 171 -4.00 8.10 -13.72
C LEU A 171 -3.99 6.80 -14.53
N THR A 172 -4.87 5.88 -14.21
CA THR A 172 -4.99 4.58 -14.88
C THR A 172 -6.42 4.39 -15.36
N SER A 173 -6.69 3.31 -16.08
CA SER A 173 -8.04 2.92 -16.51
C SER A 173 -8.94 2.43 -15.36
N ARG A 174 -8.45 2.44 -14.13
CA ARG A 174 -9.18 1.91 -12.96
C ARG A 174 -10.43 2.75 -12.61
N TRP A 175 -10.37 4.05 -12.78
CA TRP A 175 -11.48 4.99 -12.54
C TRP A 175 -11.88 5.78 -13.75
#